data_99d8174ca3641113af3c1f1e5a83c1bd
#
_entry.id   99d8174ca3641113af3c1f1e5a83c1bd
#
_cell.length_a   1.000
_cell.length_b   1.000
_cell.length_c   1.000
_cell.angle_alpha   90.00
_cell.angle_beta   90.00
_cell.angle_gamma   90.00
#
_symmetry.space_group_name_H-M   'P 1'
#
loop_
_entity.id
_entity.type
_entity.pdbx_description
1 polymer ?
#
loop_
_entity_poly.entity_id
_entity_poly.type
_entity_poly.pdbx_seq_one_letter_code
_entity_poly.pdbx_strand_id
1 'polypeptide(L)'
;MKRLFVDLDICAKCQECKVSCDYFYHPQNNGITNLREYATFATICRHCEEAPCVNACYHNALERSPDGHLKRYKMRCSSCKSCSIACPFGVILVDFIPYLDSKCDYCLGISEKLPKCVMTCPEKAIEIKDVQENLEQNIYFVGEYLAVHTRKWSREDIQINKKK
;
A
#
# COMPACT_ATOMS: atom_id res chain seq x y z
N MET A 1 -12.83 -11.55 12.24
CA MET A 1 -11.84 -12.35 11.46
C MET A 1 -10.48 -11.68 11.54
N LYS A 2 -9.44 -12.42 11.89
CA LYS A 2 -8.08 -11.86 11.98
C LYS A 2 -7.61 -11.37 10.61
N ARG A 3 -7.06 -10.17 10.56
CA ARG A 3 -6.48 -9.53 9.37
C ARG A 3 -5.04 -9.12 9.62
N LEU A 4 -4.27 -9.01 8.56
CA LEU A 4 -3.01 -8.31 8.62
C LEU A 4 -3.32 -6.80 8.71
N PHE A 5 -2.95 -6.20 9.82
CA PHE A 5 -3.17 -4.78 10.11
C PHE A 5 -1.89 -4.02 9.82
N VAL A 6 -2.00 -2.93 9.08
CA VAL A 6 -0.86 -2.06 8.75
C VAL A 6 -1.20 -0.62 9.14
N ASP A 7 -0.39 -0.05 10.01
CA ASP A 7 -0.47 1.36 10.37
C ASP A 7 0.50 2.15 9.47
N LEU A 8 -0.05 2.86 8.49
CA LEU A 8 0.74 3.67 7.56
C LEU A 8 1.27 4.95 8.21
N ASP A 9 0.62 5.47 9.23
CA ASP A 9 1.07 6.67 9.94
C ASP A 9 2.33 6.37 10.76
N ILE A 10 2.44 5.17 11.33
CA ILE A 10 3.66 4.68 11.98
C ILE A 10 4.72 4.38 10.92
N CYS A 11 4.36 3.66 9.84
CA CYS A 11 5.28 3.35 8.74
C CYS A 11 5.92 4.59 8.12
N ALA A 12 5.17 5.68 7.99
CA ALA A 12 5.68 6.92 7.41
C ALA A 12 6.75 7.62 8.28
N LYS A 13 6.80 7.31 9.58
CA LYS A 13 7.78 7.87 10.52
C LYS A 13 9.06 7.04 10.61
N CYS A 14 9.06 5.80 10.10
CA CYS A 14 10.24 4.96 10.09
C CYS A 14 11.31 5.54 9.15
N GLN A 15 12.54 5.70 9.64
CA GLN A 15 13.67 6.16 8.81
C GLN A 15 14.11 5.08 7.83
N GLU A 16 14.11 3.82 8.27
CA GLU A 16 14.53 2.68 7.47
C GLU A 16 13.63 1.47 7.77
N CYS A 17 13.17 0.79 6.73
CA CYS A 17 12.37 -0.40 6.87
C CYS A 17 13.28 -1.64 7.04
N LYS A 18 13.25 -2.25 8.23
CA LYS A 18 13.99 -3.50 8.56
C LYS A 18 13.11 -4.74 8.49
N VAL A 19 11.91 -4.61 7.97
CA VAL A 19 10.95 -5.71 7.87
C VAL A 19 11.43 -6.74 6.85
N SER A 20 11.43 -8.01 7.25
CA SER A 20 11.74 -9.14 6.36
C SER A 20 10.50 -9.99 6.07
N CYS A 21 10.52 -10.67 4.92
CA CYS A 21 9.44 -11.52 4.46
C CYS A 21 9.94 -12.95 4.27
N ASP A 22 9.14 -13.93 4.70
CA ASP A 22 9.42 -15.36 4.52
C ASP A 22 8.76 -15.95 3.25
N TYR A 23 8.56 -15.13 2.22
CA TYR A 23 7.99 -15.65 0.99
C TYR A 23 8.87 -16.77 0.41
N PHE A 24 8.31 -17.99 0.41
CA PHE A 24 9.09 -19.21 0.23
C PHE A 24 9.60 -19.41 -1.21
N TYR A 25 8.84 -18.92 -2.20
CA TYR A 25 9.10 -19.25 -3.60
C TYR A 25 10.12 -18.34 -4.31
N HIS A 26 10.49 -17.24 -3.70
CA HIS A 26 11.42 -16.29 -4.31
C HIS A 26 12.28 -15.62 -3.26
N PRO A 27 13.57 -15.94 -3.16
CA PRO A 27 14.44 -15.46 -2.07
C PRO A 27 14.64 -13.94 -2.04
N GLN A 28 14.39 -13.26 -3.16
CA GLN A 28 14.46 -11.79 -3.25
C GLN A 28 13.08 -11.14 -3.18
N ASN A 29 12.02 -11.90 -2.93
CA ASN A 29 10.69 -11.33 -2.80
C ASN A 29 10.61 -10.45 -1.56
N ASN A 30 10.16 -9.23 -1.74
CA ASN A 30 9.84 -8.32 -0.65
C ASN A 30 8.32 -8.08 -0.61
N GLY A 31 7.60 -9.00 0.01
CA GLY A 31 6.14 -8.94 0.13
C GLY A 31 5.65 -7.67 0.83
N ILE A 32 6.47 -7.07 1.71
CA ILE A 32 6.13 -5.81 2.37
C ILE A 32 6.05 -4.64 1.39
N THR A 33 6.87 -4.61 0.34
CA THR A 33 6.78 -3.58 -0.70
C THR A 33 5.44 -3.66 -1.43
N ASN A 34 5.00 -4.88 -1.78
CA ASN A 34 3.70 -5.11 -2.41
C ASN A 34 2.54 -4.74 -1.49
N LEU A 35 2.62 -5.12 -0.22
CA LEU A 35 1.61 -4.79 0.78
C LEU A 35 1.46 -3.27 0.95
N ARG A 36 2.58 -2.54 1.08
CA ARG A 36 2.59 -1.08 1.19
C ARG A 36 2.06 -0.40 -0.06
N GLU A 37 2.44 -0.87 -1.25
CA GLU A 37 1.92 -0.37 -2.51
C GLU A 37 0.39 -0.49 -2.55
N TYR A 38 -0.13 -1.69 -2.27
CA TYR A 38 -1.56 -1.94 -2.31
C TYR A 38 -2.34 -1.10 -1.28
N ALA A 39 -1.86 -1.04 -0.05
CA ALA A 39 -2.45 -0.21 1.00
C ALA A 39 -2.45 1.28 0.61
N THR A 40 -1.34 1.79 0.08
CA THR A 40 -1.19 3.19 -0.31
C THR A 40 -2.09 3.55 -1.50
N PHE A 41 -2.19 2.69 -2.50
CA PHE A 41 -3.05 2.93 -3.65
C PHE A 41 -4.53 2.93 -3.29
N ALA A 42 -4.93 2.12 -2.31
CA ALA A 42 -6.31 2.06 -1.86
C ALA A 42 -6.70 3.22 -0.92
N THR A 43 -5.78 3.69 -0.08
CA THR A 43 -6.13 4.60 1.03
C THR A 43 -5.54 6.01 0.89
N ILE A 44 -4.32 6.15 0.39
CA ILE A 44 -3.62 7.45 0.29
C ILE A 44 -3.78 8.08 -1.09
N CYS A 45 -3.93 7.27 -2.15
CA CYS A 45 -4.10 7.76 -3.51
C CYS A 45 -5.32 8.71 -3.60
N ARG A 46 -5.12 9.86 -4.25
CA ARG A 46 -6.16 10.88 -4.44
C ARG A 46 -7.19 10.54 -5.51
N HIS A 47 -7.02 9.44 -6.22
CA HIS A 47 -7.91 8.98 -7.29
C HIS A 47 -8.22 10.10 -8.31
N CYS A 48 -7.17 10.83 -8.75
CA CYS A 48 -7.27 11.97 -9.65
C CYS A 48 -8.09 11.63 -10.90
N GLU A 49 -8.96 12.54 -11.32
CA GLU A 49 -9.78 12.35 -12.51
C GLU A 49 -8.94 12.19 -13.77
N GLU A 50 -7.97 13.07 -13.97
CA GLU A 50 -7.02 13.06 -15.09
C GLU A 50 -5.99 11.92 -15.03
N ALA A 51 -5.84 11.29 -13.87
CA ALA A 51 -4.89 10.18 -13.63
C ALA A 51 -3.50 10.37 -14.28
N PRO A 52 -2.75 11.44 -13.97
CA PRO A 52 -1.49 11.75 -14.66
C PRO A 52 -0.45 10.64 -14.56
N CYS A 53 -0.47 9.86 -13.48
CA CYS A 53 0.41 8.70 -13.31
C CYS A 53 0.08 7.56 -14.30
N VAL A 54 -1.18 7.37 -14.65
CA VAL A 54 -1.62 6.39 -15.66
C VAL A 54 -1.20 6.88 -17.04
N ASN A 55 -1.48 8.15 -17.35
CA ASN A 55 -1.15 8.75 -18.64
C ASN A 55 0.37 8.79 -18.90
N ALA A 56 1.19 8.93 -17.87
CA ALA A 56 2.64 8.91 -17.97
C ALA A 56 3.22 7.50 -18.15
N CYS A 57 2.42 6.45 -18.06
CA CYS A 57 2.90 5.08 -18.15
C CYS A 57 2.93 4.59 -19.61
N TYR A 58 4.08 4.69 -20.25
CA TYR A 58 4.27 4.25 -21.64
C TYR A 58 3.93 2.76 -21.86
N HIS A 59 4.11 1.92 -20.83
CA HIS A 59 3.87 0.48 -20.92
C HIS A 59 2.44 0.07 -20.54
N ASN A 60 1.55 1.02 -20.27
CA ASN A 60 0.19 0.75 -19.79
C ASN A 60 0.17 -0.21 -18.59
N ALA A 61 1.15 -0.07 -17.71
CA ALA A 61 1.29 -0.88 -16.51
C ALA A 61 0.44 -0.38 -15.34
N LEU A 62 -0.11 0.83 -15.43
CA LEU A 62 -1.02 1.41 -14.45
C LEU A 62 -2.43 1.55 -15.03
N GLU A 63 -3.41 1.20 -14.23
CA GLU A 63 -4.82 1.25 -14.60
C GLU A 63 -5.66 1.64 -13.39
N ARG A 64 -6.77 2.32 -13.61
CA ARG A 64 -7.81 2.49 -12.58
C ARG A 64 -8.74 1.31 -12.66
N SER A 65 -8.89 0.58 -11.58
CA SER A 65 -9.89 -0.47 -11.45
C SER A 65 -11.31 0.13 -11.36
N PRO A 66 -12.36 -0.67 -11.61
CA PRO A 66 -13.75 -0.20 -11.55
C PRO A 66 -14.17 0.43 -10.22
N ASP A 67 -13.54 0.01 -9.12
CA ASP A 67 -13.69 0.57 -7.77
C ASP A 67 -12.93 1.89 -7.57
N GLY A 68 -12.27 2.40 -8.63
CA GLY A 68 -11.51 3.64 -8.63
C GLY A 68 -10.08 3.53 -8.08
N HIS A 69 -9.69 2.38 -7.55
CA HIS A 69 -8.34 2.19 -7.03
C HIS A 69 -7.30 2.08 -8.14
N LEU A 70 -6.10 2.57 -7.86
CA LEU A 70 -4.98 2.42 -8.77
C LEU A 70 -4.44 0.99 -8.67
N LYS A 71 -4.23 0.35 -9.82
CA LYS A 71 -3.67 -1.00 -9.93
C LYS A 71 -2.44 -0.97 -10.83
N ARG A 72 -1.37 -1.61 -10.40
CA ARG A 72 -0.16 -1.79 -11.20
C ARG A 72 -0.01 -3.23 -11.66
N TYR A 73 0.13 -3.40 -12.96
CA TYR A 73 0.46 -4.69 -13.60
C TYR A 73 1.97 -4.86 -13.65
N LYS A 74 2.49 -5.64 -12.73
CA LYS A 74 3.93 -5.81 -12.53
C LYS A 74 4.64 -6.37 -13.76
N MET A 75 4.00 -7.28 -14.49
CA MET A 75 4.56 -7.87 -15.72
C MET A 75 4.67 -6.87 -16.88
N ARG A 76 3.94 -5.77 -16.85
CA ARG A 76 4.07 -4.68 -17.85
C ARG A 76 4.99 -3.57 -17.37
N CYS A 77 5.33 -3.54 -16.10
CA CYS A 77 6.09 -2.46 -15.49
C CYS A 77 7.59 -2.63 -15.77
N SER A 78 8.17 -1.67 -16.50
CA SER A 78 9.61 -1.60 -16.74
C SER A 78 10.41 -0.91 -15.64
N SER A 79 9.77 -0.50 -14.56
CA SER A 79 10.38 0.25 -13.45
C SER A 79 11.00 1.61 -13.85
N CYS A 80 10.49 2.23 -14.90
CA CYS A 80 10.99 3.53 -15.39
C CYS A 80 10.69 4.71 -14.45
N LYS A 81 9.80 4.53 -13.47
CA LYS A 81 9.44 5.51 -12.42
C LYS A 81 8.74 6.79 -12.92
N SER A 82 8.38 6.88 -14.19
CA SER A 82 7.66 8.05 -14.75
C SER A 82 6.37 8.36 -14.00
N CYS A 83 5.65 7.33 -13.54
CA CYS A 83 4.42 7.48 -12.76
C CYS A 83 4.67 8.14 -11.38
N SER A 84 5.82 7.88 -10.75
CA SER A 84 6.20 8.52 -9.49
C SER A 84 6.45 10.02 -9.69
N ILE A 85 7.13 10.38 -10.79
CA ILE A 85 7.41 11.78 -11.14
C ILE A 85 6.11 12.51 -11.54
N ALA A 86 5.22 11.82 -12.25
CA ALA A 86 3.96 12.39 -12.73
C ALA A 86 2.91 12.55 -11.62
N CYS A 87 3.08 11.92 -10.46
CA CYS A 87 2.14 12.03 -9.37
C CYS A 87 2.29 13.38 -8.64
N PRO A 88 1.32 14.32 -8.74
CA PRO A 88 1.45 15.64 -8.13
C PRO A 88 1.41 15.60 -6.60
N PHE A 89 1.00 14.47 -6.02
CA PHE A 89 0.86 14.28 -4.58
C PHE A 89 1.95 13.40 -3.97
N GLY A 90 2.90 12.90 -4.79
CA GLY A 90 3.99 12.05 -4.32
C GLY A 90 3.56 10.71 -3.72
N VAL A 91 2.35 10.23 -4.04
CA VAL A 91 1.80 8.98 -3.45
C VAL A 91 2.53 7.74 -3.95
N ILE A 92 3.00 7.77 -5.19
CA ILE A 92 3.72 6.65 -5.80
C ILE A 92 5.19 6.79 -5.43
N LEU A 93 5.58 6.12 -4.36
CA LEU A 93 6.97 6.14 -3.91
C LEU A 93 7.85 5.34 -4.89
N VAL A 94 9.05 5.83 -5.11
CA VAL A 94 10.04 5.22 -6.01
C VAL A 94 10.36 3.77 -5.59
N ASP A 95 10.36 3.51 -4.30
CA ASP A 95 10.64 2.19 -3.72
C ASP A 95 9.52 1.17 -3.98
N PHE A 96 8.32 1.61 -4.32
CA PHE A 96 7.22 0.72 -4.66
C PHE A 96 7.34 0.12 -6.05
N ILE A 97 8.26 0.61 -6.87
CA ILE A 97 8.43 0.18 -8.25
C ILE A 97 9.78 -0.55 -8.41
N PRO A 98 9.96 -1.71 -7.78
CA PRO A 98 11.14 -2.52 -8.02
C PRO A 98 11.04 -3.18 -9.40
N TYR A 99 12.18 -3.48 -9.99
CA TYR A 99 12.25 -4.25 -11.23
C TYR A 99 11.70 -5.68 -11.05
N LEU A 100 11.93 -6.26 -9.87
CA LEU A 100 11.47 -7.61 -9.55
C LEU A 100 10.04 -7.59 -9.05
N ASP A 101 9.27 -8.59 -9.43
CA ASP A 101 7.93 -8.80 -8.92
C ASP A 101 7.99 -9.25 -7.45
N SER A 102 7.12 -8.66 -6.65
CA SER A 102 6.94 -9.01 -5.24
C SER A 102 5.47 -9.28 -4.97
N LYS A 103 5.19 -10.29 -4.16
CA LYS A 103 3.83 -10.68 -3.80
C LYS A 103 3.72 -10.82 -2.28
N CYS A 104 2.58 -10.41 -1.74
CA CYS A 104 2.20 -10.66 -0.36
C CYS A 104 1.00 -11.61 -0.33
N ASP A 105 1.15 -12.75 0.34
CA ASP A 105 0.08 -13.73 0.56
C ASP A 105 -0.57 -13.57 1.94
N TYR A 106 -0.26 -12.48 2.66
CA TYR A 106 -0.73 -12.13 4.01
C TYR A 106 -0.34 -13.13 5.10
N CYS A 107 0.07 -14.35 4.76
CA CYS A 107 0.49 -15.44 5.66
C CYS A 107 -0.53 -15.78 6.77
N LEU A 108 -1.81 -15.49 6.56
CA LEU A 108 -2.87 -15.78 7.51
C LEU A 108 -3.24 -17.28 7.45
N GLY A 109 -3.11 -17.97 8.58
CA GLY A 109 -3.47 -19.39 8.68
C GLY A 109 -2.48 -20.38 8.03
N ILE A 110 -1.32 -19.91 7.53
CA ILE A 110 -0.31 -20.79 6.92
C ILE A 110 0.54 -21.50 7.99
N SER A 111 0.74 -20.88 9.15
CA SER A 111 1.42 -21.48 10.28
C SER A 111 0.87 -20.96 11.59
N GLU A 112 1.12 -21.70 12.68
CA GLU A 112 0.81 -21.25 14.04
C GLU A 112 1.72 -20.08 14.50
N LYS A 113 2.82 -19.86 13.80
CA LYS A 113 3.78 -18.79 14.07
C LYS A 113 3.34 -17.49 13.42
N LEU A 114 3.63 -16.37 14.08
CA LEU A 114 3.42 -15.05 13.50
C LEU A 114 4.27 -14.86 12.23
N PRO A 115 3.74 -14.19 11.20
CA PRO A 115 4.51 -13.85 10.02
C PRO A 115 5.79 -13.08 10.36
N LYS A 116 6.85 -13.32 9.63
CA LYS A 116 8.15 -12.69 9.87
C LYS A 116 8.09 -11.16 9.81
N CYS A 117 7.27 -10.61 8.91
CA CYS A 117 7.07 -9.17 8.81
C CYS A 117 6.50 -8.56 10.10
N VAL A 118 5.62 -9.28 10.80
CA VAL A 118 5.09 -8.85 12.11
C VAL A 118 6.17 -8.90 13.19
N MET A 119 6.98 -9.98 13.20
CA MET A 119 8.04 -10.16 14.20
C MET A 119 9.21 -9.20 14.01
N THR A 120 9.52 -8.81 12.78
CA THR A 120 10.70 -8.00 12.45
C THR A 120 10.40 -6.51 12.29
N CYS A 121 9.14 -6.09 12.39
CA CYS A 121 8.78 -4.67 12.35
C CYS A 121 9.17 -3.99 13.68
N PRO A 122 10.18 -3.12 13.70
CA PRO A 122 10.68 -2.52 14.95
C PRO A 122 9.65 -1.61 15.60
N GLU A 123 8.87 -0.89 14.80
CA GLU A 123 7.85 0.06 15.27
C GLU A 123 6.46 -0.57 15.45
N LYS A 124 6.35 -1.89 15.26
CA LYS A 124 5.07 -2.64 15.35
C LYS A 124 3.96 -2.03 14.50
N ALA A 125 4.32 -1.45 13.37
CA ALA A 125 3.36 -0.91 12.40
C ALA A 125 2.61 -2.01 11.65
N ILE A 126 3.05 -3.27 11.74
CA ILE A 126 2.43 -4.43 11.11
C ILE A 126 2.07 -5.42 12.21
N GLU A 127 0.80 -5.78 12.30
CA GLU A 127 0.30 -6.70 13.32
C GLU A 127 -0.80 -7.61 12.74
N ILE A 128 -1.09 -8.71 13.41
CA ILE A 128 -2.30 -9.50 13.16
C ILE A 128 -3.32 -9.16 14.23
N LYS A 129 -4.41 -8.56 13.81
CA LYS A 129 -5.49 -8.13 14.72
C LYS A 129 -6.87 -8.60 14.22
N ASP A 130 -7.76 -8.82 15.14
CA ASP A 130 -9.20 -8.86 14.86
C ASP A 130 -9.75 -7.44 15.03
N VAL A 131 -9.94 -6.76 13.91
CA VAL A 131 -10.41 -5.39 13.87
C VAL A 131 -11.67 -5.30 13.03
N GLN A 132 -12.49 -4.31 13.32
CA GLN A 132 -13.62 -3.91 12.49
C GLN A 132 -13.27 -2.64 11.73
N GLU A 133 -13.88 -2.47 10.57
CA GLU A 133 -13.76 -1.22 9.84
C GLU A 133 -14.36 -0.09 10.66
N ASN A 134 -13.62 0.99 10.83
CA ASN A 134 -14.05 2.14 11.59
C ASN A 134 -13.50 3.43 10.97
N LEU A 135 -14.39 4.15 10.30
CA LEU A 135 -14.03 5.39 9.60
C LEU A 135 -13.63 6.51 10.56
N GLU A 136 -14.22 6.55 11.75
CA GLU A 136 -13.88 7.56 12.77
C GLU A 136 -12.46 7.36 13.33
N GLN A 137 -12.02 6.11 13.40
CA GLN A 137 -10.67 5.73 13.81
C GLN A 137 -9.70 5.60 12.64
N ASN A 138 -10.10 5.98 11.44
CA ASN A 138 -9.30 5.87 10.21
C ASN A 138 -8.82 4.43 9.93
N ILE A 139 -9.65 3.43 10.22
CA ILE A 139 -9.38 2.01 9.95
C ILE A 139 -10.22 1.60 8.74
N TYR A 140 -9.56 1.20 7.67
CA TYR A 140 -10.15 0.81 6.40
C TYR A 140 -9.84 -0.63 6.06
N PHE A 141 -10.79 -1.35 5.48
CA PHE A 141 -10.54 -2.67 4.91
C PHE A 141 -10.10 -2.54 3.45
N VAL A 142 -9.05 -3.29 3.12
CA VAL A 142 -8.50 -3.37 1.77
C VAL A 142 -8.53 -4.82 1.34
N GLY A 143 -9.61 -5.22 0.67
CA GLY A 143 -9.89 -6.62 0.40
C GLY A 143 -10.24 -7.42 1.66
N GLU A 144 -10.09 -8.74 1.56
CA GLU A 144 -10.52 -9.66 2.62
C GLU A 144 -9.54 -9.76 3.80
N TYR A 145 -8.24 -9.65 3.52
CA TYR A 145 -7.19 -10.01 4.48
C TYR A 145 -6.40 -8.85 5.05
N LEU A 146 -6.60 -7.64 4.55
CA LEU A 146 -5.85 -6.46 4.95
C LEU A 146 -6.75 -5.43 5.64
N ALA A 147 -6.29 -4.91 6.76
CA ALA A 147 -6.83 -3.70 7.38
C ALA A 147 -5.72 -2.64 7.47
N VAL A 148 -6.05 -1.40 7.19
CA VAL A 148 -5.10 -0.28 7.13
C VAL A 148 -5.58 0.84 8.02
N HIS A 149 -4.70 1.33 8.88
CA HIS A 149 -4.88 2.58 9.61
C HIS A 149 -4.08 3.68 8.91
N THR A 150 -4.77 4.76 8.56
CA THR A 150 -4.14 5.96 8.00
C THR A 150 -5.14 7.10 7.91
N ARG A 151 -4.67 8.33 8.00
CA ARG A 151 -5.50 9.51 7.73
C ARG A 151 -5.78 9.60 6.23
N LYS A 152 -7.02 9.36 5.86
CA LYS A 152 -7.47 9.45 4.47
C LYS A 152 -7.79 10.91 4.15
N TRP A 153 -7.27 11.39 3.02
CA TRP A 153 -7.68 12.68 2.50
C TRP A 153 -9.09 12.57 1.92
N SER A 154 -10.07 13.21 2.56
CA SER A 154 -11.40 13.35 1.97
C SER A 154 -11.52 14.61 1.12
N ARG A 155 -12.41 14.61 0.13
CA ARG A 155 -12.71 15.83 -0.63
C ARG A 155 -13.32 16.92 0.26
N GLU A 156 -13.93 16.54 1.36
CA GLU A 156 -14.51 17.45 2.35
C GLU A 156 -13.45 18.26 3.08
N ASP A 157 -12.29 17.67 3.39
CA ASP A 157 -11.17 18.36 4.04
C ASP A 157 -10.60 19.48 3.16
N ILE A 158 -10.71 19.36 1.83
CA ILE A 158 -10.24 20.37 0.87
C ILE A 158 -11.18 21.60 0.87
N GLN A 159 -12.46 21.42 1.12
CA GLN A 159 -13.42 22.52 1.15
C GLN A 159 -13.31 23.38 2.41
N ILE A 160 -12.94 22.78 3.54
CA ILE A 160 -12.74 23.48 4.82
C ILE A 160 -11.55 24.45 4.73
N ASN A 161 -10.48 24.06 4.07
CA ASN A 161 -9.29 24.89 3.91
C ASN A 161 -9.42 26.01 2.86
N LYS A 162 -10.45 25.99 2.01
CA LYS A 162 -10.74 27.07 1.05
C LYS A 162 -11.61 28.19 1.64
N LYS A 163 -12.16 28.01 2.85
CA LYS A 163 -12.98 29.01 3.56
C LYS A 163 -12.24 29.76 4.67
N LYS A 164 -10.94 29.60 4.78
CA LYS A 164 -10.06 30.43 5.59
C LYS A 164 -9.13 31.23 4.69
#